data_8a367bd758f02e4482030a8f80d2a11b
#
_entry.id   8a367bd758f02e4482030a8f80d2a11b
#
_cell.length_a   1.000
_cell.length_b   1.000
_cell.length_c   1.000
_cell.angle_alpha   90.00
_cell.angle_beta   90.00
_cell.angle_gamma   90.00
#
_symmetry.space_group_name_H-M   'P 1'
#
loop_
_entity.id
_entity.type
_entity.pdbx_description
1 polymer ?
#
loop_
_entity_poly.entity_id
_entity_poly.type
_entity_poly.pdbx_seq_one_letter_code
_entity_poly.pdbx_strand_id
1 'polypeptide(L)'
;MKLNDYLDIHPDVEDAIKNKLPIVALESTIISHGMPYPDNIETALMVEDTVRSNNAIPATIAIINGRLKVGLSNKEIEFLATNNKVRKVSRRDLAIAVSKKLSGSTTVASTMIIAKLAKIAVFATGGIGGVHRGAEKTFDISADLEELSKTNVCVVCAGPKAILDIGLTLEYLETKGVPVIGYKTSELPAFYSSKSGFNVDYRVDAALDIAEILKTKWDLSIKGGVLVTNPIPVAFELELVMMNKAINDAIIEADKEKIIGKEITPYLLSKVNELTEGKSLDANIKLIQNNAALAAKIAVHYIK
;
A
#
# COMPACT_ATOMS: atom_id res chain seq x y z
N MET A 1 12.60 13.77 -24.42
CA MET A 1 11.27 13.44 -23.87
C MET A 1 11.31 13.77 -22.39
N LYS A 2 10.47 14.68 -21.94
CA LYS A 2 10.50 15.17 -20.54
C LYS A 2 9.49 14.37 -19.72
N LEU A 3 9.76 14.14 -18.44
CA LEU A 3 8.86 13.43 -17.49
C LEU A 3 7.43 13.99 -17.53
N ASN A 4 7.29 15.30 -17.70
CA ASN A 4 6.01 15.99 -17.84
C ASN A 4 5.15 15.50 -19.04
N ASP A 5 5.77 14.82 -20.02
CA ASP A 5 5.04 14.24 -21.15
C ASP A 5 4.17 13.04 -20.72
N TYR A 6 4.38 12.49 -19.53
CA TYR A 6 3.69 11.32 -19.00
C TYR A 6 2.93 11.57 -17.70
N LEU A 7 3.28 12.61 -16.94
CA LEU A 7 2.79 12.86 -15.59
C LEU A 7 1.75 14.00 -15.59
N ASP A 8 0.58 13.72 -15.02
CA ASP A 8 -0.45 14.70 -14.73
C ASP A 8 -0.60 14.82 -13.21
N ILE A 9 -0.33 15.99 -12.68
CA ILE A 9 -0.45 16.27 -11.24
C ILE A 9 -1.68 17.13 -11.02
N HIS A 10 -2.53 16.74 -10.06
CA HIS A 10 -3.71 17.53 -9.67
C HIS A 10 -3.26 18.91 -9.14
N PRO A 11 -3.98 19.99 -9.45
CA PRO A 11 -3.58 21.36 -9.04
C PRO A 11 -3.25 21.50 -7.56
N ASP A 12 -4.05 20.92 -6.65
CA ASP A 12 -3.80 20.97 -5.21
C ASP A 12 -2.48 20.29 -4.81
N VAL A 13 -2.14 19.17 -5.48
CA VAL A 13 -0.89 18.45 -5.24
C VAL A 13 0.29 19.21 -5.85
N GLU A 14 0.10 19.82 -7.02
CA GLU A 14 1.12 20.65 -7.66
C GLU A 14 1.46 21.87 -6.79
N ASP A 15 0.43 22.53 -6.26
CA ASP A 15 0.60 23.66 -5.32
C ASP A 15 1.31 23.22 -4.04
N ALA A 16 0.91 22.06 -3.48
CA ALA A 16 1.57 21.48 -2.31
C ALA A 16 3.05 21.19 -2.55
N ILE A 17 3.42 20.67 -3.72
CA ILE A 17 4.83 20.44 -4.10
C ILE A 17 5.60 21.76 -4.16
N LYS A 18 5.03 22.79 -4.82
CA LYS A 18 5.65 24.11 -4.96
C LYS A 18 5.88 24.79 -3.61
N ASN A 19 4.91 24.66 -2.70
CA ASN A 19 4.95 25.30 -1.38
C ASN A 19 5.58 24.41 -0.30
N LYS A 20 6.13 23.25 -0.66
CA LYS A 20 6.72 22.27 0.27
C LYS A 20 5.76 21.89 1.40
N LEU A 21 4.49 21.66 1.08
CA LEU A 21 3.50 21.17 2.02
C LEU A 21 3.57 19.63 2.16
N PRO A 22 3.09 19.07 3.28
CA PRO A 22 3.10 17.61 3.48
C PRO A 22 2.13 16.93 2.51
N ILE A 23 2.60 15.90 1.82
CA ILE A 23 1.82 15.12 0.86
C ILE A 23 1.92 13.65 1.20
N VAL A 24 0.81 12.93 1.11
CA VAL A 24 0.74 11.47 1.24
C VAL A 24 0.22 10.86 -0.04
N ALA A 25 1.01 10.00 -0.67
CA ALA A 25 0.56 9.17 -1.78
C ALA A 25 -0.41 8.09 -1.28
N LEU A 26 -1.39 7.74 -2.12
CA LEU A 26 -2.35 6.66 -1.87
C LEU A 26 -2.41 5.78 -3.13
N GLU A 27 -2.48 4.44 -2.94
CA GLU A 27 -2.67 3.52 -4.06
C GLU A 27 -4.12 3.50 -4.55
N SER A 28 -4.32 2.95 -5.75
CA SER A 28 -5.65 2.79 -6.33
C SER A 28 -6.08 1.34 -6.57
N THR A 29 -5.21 0.35 -6.31
CA THR A 29 -5.62 -1.06 -6.42
C THR A 29 -6.77 -1.40 -5.47
N ILE A 30 -6.80 -0.79 -4.29
CA ILE A 30 -7.89 -0.96 -3.33
C ILE A 30 -9.24 -0.52 -3.91
N ILE A 31 -9.24 0.50 -4.77
CA ILE A 31 -10.45 1.05 -5.40
C ILE A 31 -10.99 0.08 -6.46
N SER A 32 -10.12 -0.44 -7.35
CA SER A 32 -10.57 -1.21 -8.51
C SER A 32 -10.61 -2.72 -8.29
N HIS A 33 -9.85 -3.25 -7.32
CA HIS A 33 -9.62 -4.69 -7.15
C HIS A 33 -9.58 -5.14 -5.69
N GLY A 34 -9.79 -4.24 -4.73
CA GLY A 34 -9.65 -4.57 -3.30
C GLY A 34 -10.95 -4.60 -2.53
N MET A 35 -11.98 -3.91 -3.02
CA MET A 35 -13.27 -3.78 -2.34
C MET A 35 -14.42 -3.73 -3.35
N PRO A 36 -15.63 -4.19 -2.98
CA PRO A 36 -16.81 -4.06 -3.82
C PRO A 36 -17.27 -2.60 -3.90
N TYR A 37 -18.09 -2.29 -4.91
CA TYR A 37 -18.84 -1.03 -4.97
C TYR A 37 -20.07 -1.16 -4.05
N PRO A 38 -20.49 -0.13 -3.26
CA PRO A 38 -19.90 1.24 -3.21
C PRO A 38 -18.76 1.42 -2.18
N ASP A 39 -18.43 0.42 -1.37
CA ASP A 39 -17.44 0.51 -0.28
C ASP A 39 -16.07 1.02 -0.76
N ASN A 40 -15.71 0.69 -2.00
CA ASN A 40 -14.45 1.11 -2.61
C ASN A 40 -14.35 2.64 -2.80
N ILE A 41 -15.42 3.31 -3.26
CA ILE A 41 -15.45 4.78 -3.38
C ILE A 41 -15.48 5.43 -2.00
N GLU A 42 -16.37 4.96 -1.13
CA GLU A 42 -16.53 5.52 0.21
C GLU A 42 -15.21 5.44 0.99
N THR A 43 -14.53 4.30 0.91
CA THR A 43 -13.23 4.11 1.54
C THR A 43 -12.17 5.04 0.93
N ALA A 44 -12.09 5.18 -0.38
CA ALA A 44 -11.11 6.05 -1.03
C ALA A 44 -11.27 7.50 -0.57
N LEU A 45 -12.49 8.03 -0.59
CA LEU A 45 -12.78 9.40 -0.15
C LEU A 45 -12.52 9.59 1.35
N MET A 46 -12.92 8.62 2.18
CA MET A 46 -12.67 8.66 3.63
C MET A 46 -11.15 8.65 3.95
N VAL A 47 -10.35 7.89 3.21
CA VAL A 47 -8.89 7.85 3.40
C VAL A 47 -8.27 9.18 3.00
N GLU A 48 -8.70 9.79 1.89
CA GLU A 48 -8.26 11.14 1.52
C GLU A 48 -8.63 12.18 2.59
N ASP A 49 -9.86 12.14 3.11
CA ASP A 49 -10.30 13.05 4.17
C ASP A 49 -9.53 12.82 5.48
N THR A 50 -9.15 11.58 5.76
CA THR A 50 -8.28 11.27 6.90
C THR A 50 -6.90 11.94 6.74
N VAL A 51 -6.32 11.92 5.56
CA VAL A 51 -5.05 12.62 5.28
C VAL A 51 -5.22 14.13 5.46
N ARG A 52 -6.28 14.73 4.90
CA ARG A 52 -6.57 16.17 5.04
C ARG A 52 -6.76 16.59 6.49
N SER A 53 -7.53 15.81 7.25
CA SER A 53 -7.79 16.06 8.68
C SER A 53 -6.55 15.95 9.56
N ASN A 54 -5.46 15.32 9.06
CA ASN A 54 -4.17 15.27 9.71
C ASN A 54 -3.12 16.22 9.10
N ASN A 55 -3.58 17.32 8.47
CA ASN A 55 -2.77 18.42 7.93
C ASN A 55 -1.80 18.02 6.81
N ALA A 56 -2.18 17.07 5.97
CA ALA A 56 -1.45 16.70 4.76
C ALA A 56 -2.37 16.69 3.53
N ILE A 57 -1.79 16.75 2.35
CA ILE A 57 -2.50 16.71 1.07
C ILE A 57 -2.50 15.27 0.54
N PRO A 58 -3.66 14.65 0.29
CA PRO A 58 -3.72 13.32 -0.30
C PRO A 58 -3.39 13.39 -1.80
N ALA A 59 -2.68 12.39 -2.28
CA ALA A 59 -2.36 12.21 -3.69
C ALA A 59 -2.63 10.77 -4.10
N THR A 60 -3.89 10.46 -4.43
CA THR A 60 -4.26 9.14 -4.96
C THR A 60 -3.65 8.98 -6.35
N ILE A 61 -2.96 7.87 -6.58
CA ILE A 61 -2.15 7.61 -7.78
C ILE A 61 -2.80 6.52 -8.64
N ALA A 62 -2.93 6.79 -9.93
CA ALA A 62 -3.45 5.85 -10.92
C ALA A 62 -2.86 6.12 -12.31
N ILE A 63 -3.27 5.30 -13.28
CA ILE A 63 -3.00 5.52 -14.70
C ILE A 63 -4.34 5.66 -15.41
N ILE A 64 -4.56 6.78 -16.10
CA ILE A 64 -5.78 7.02 -16.86
C ILE A 64 -5.40 7.40 -18.28
N ASN A 65 -5.88 6.62 -19.27
CA ASN A 65 -5.58 6.80 -20.69
C ASN A 65 -4.07 6.94 -20.98
N GLY A 66 -3.25 6.16 -20.29
CA GLY A 66 -1.79 6.16 -20.40
C GLY A 66 -1.09 7.33 -19.72
N ARG A 67 -1.80 8.18 -18.96
CA ARG A 67 -1.22 9.26 -18.17
C ARG A 67 -1.03 8.80 -16.72
N LEU A 68 0.14 9.04 -16.17
CA LEU A 68 0.43 8.81 -14.74
C LEU A 68 -0.21 9.95 -13.95
N LYS A 69 -1.28 9.65 -13.24
CA LYS A 69 -2.04 10.63 -12.44
C LYS A 69 -1.53 10.67 -11.01
N VAL A 70 -1.35 11.85 -10.46
CA VAL A 70 -0.94 12.09 -9.07
C VAL A 70 -1.92 13.10 -8.44
N GLY A 71 -2.77 12.60 -7.59
CA GLY A 71 -4.02 13.25 -7.18
C GLY A 71 -5.12 13.01 -8.23
N LEU A 72 -6.25 12.52 -7.77
CA LEU A 72 -7.42 12.22 -8.61
C LEU A 72 -8.58 13.14 -8.23
N SER A 73 -9.36 13.53 -9.24
CA SER A 73 -10.68 14.10 -9.01
C SER A 73 -11.68 13.01 -8.60
N ASN A 74 -12.79 13.40 -7.96
CA ASN A 74 -13.86 12.46 -7.57
C ASN A 74 -14.38 11.65 -8.78
N LYS A 75 -14.46 12.28 -9.98
CA LYS A 75 -14.86 11.59 -11.21
C LYS A 75 -13.84 10.53 -11.65
N GLU A 76 -12.55 10.76 -11.46
CA GLU A 76 -11.50 9.78 -11.76
C GLU A 76 -11.50 8.63 -10.76
N ILE A 77 -11.79 8.90 -9.47
CA ILE A 77 -11.98 7.86 -8.44
C ILE A 77 -13.20 7.00 -8.80
N GLU A 78 -14.33 7.62 -9.14
CA GLU A 78 -15.54 6.91 -9.58
C GLU A 78 -15.31 6.06 -10.82
N PHE A 79 -14.58 6.60 -11.80
CA PHE A 79 -14.17 5.85 -12.99
C PHE A 79 -13.37 4.59 -12.65
N LEU A 80 -12.41 4.69 -11.72
CA LEU A 80 -11.62 3.53 -11.28
C LEU A 80 -12.47 2.51 -10.52
N ALA A 81 -13.45 2.97 -9.74
CA ALA A 81 -14.28 2.12 -8.90
C ALA A 81 -15.34 1.33 -9.67
N THR A 82 -15.84 1.89 -10.79
CA THR A 82 -16.99 1.34 -11.53
C THR A 82 -16.60 0.66 -12.83
N ASN A 83 -15.39 0.93 -13.36
CA ASN A 83 -15.00 0.42 -14.67
C ASN A 83 -14.20 -0.89 -14.57
N ASN A 84 -14.83 -2.00 -14.96
CA ASN A 84 -14.24 -3.33 -14.95
C ASN A 84 -13.09 -3.57 -15.95
N LYS A 85 -12.79 -2.59 -16.84
CA LYS A 85 -11.65 -2.64 -17.76
C LYS A 85 -10.37 -2.04 -17.17
N VAL A 86 -10.44 -1.45 -15.98
CA VAL A 86 -9.25 -0.93 -15.28
C VAL A 86 -8.34 -2.10 -14.90
N ARG A 87 -7.09 -2.04 -15.35
CA ARG A 87 -6.10 -3.10 -15.13
C ARG A 87 -5.39 -2.91 -13.79
N LYS A 88 -5.03 -4.00 -13.13
CA LYS A 88 -4.09 -3.98 -12.02
C LYS A 88 -2.68 -3.83 -12.57
N VAL A 89 -2.05 -2.67 -12.32
CA VAL A 89 -0.74 -2.29 -12.87
C VAL A 89 0.31 -2.32 -11.78
N SER A 90 1.34 -3.15 -11.98
CA SER A 90 2.55 -3.20 -11.17
C SER A 90 3.75 -2.70 -11.97
N ARG A 91 4.97 -2.74 -11.39
CA ARG A 91 6.21 -2.27 -12.03
C ARG A 91 6.35 -2.70 -13.49
N ARG A 92 6.20 -3.99 -13.79
CA ARG A 92 6.38 -4.55 -15.15
C ARG A 92 5.36 -4.04 -16.16
N ASP A 93 4.20 -3.58 -15.69
CA ASP A 93 3.07 -3.19 -16.54
C ASP A 93 3.08 -1.70 -16.88
N LEU A 94 3.82 -0.86 -16.11
CA LEU A 94 3.80 0.60 -16.23
C LEU A 94 4.07 1.10 -17.65
N ALA A 95 5.19 0.69 -18.25
CA ALA A 95 5.57 1.14 -19.59
C ALA A 95 4.55 0.68 -20.64
N ILE A 96 3.97 -0.51 -20.47
CA ILE A 96 2.94 -1.04 -21.36
C ILE A 96 1.66 -0.22 -21.22
N ALA A 97 1.20 0.05 -19.99
CA ALA A 97 0.00 0.81 -19.75
C ALA A 97 0.09 2.22 -20.33
N VAL A 98 1.22 2.89 -20.12
CA VAL A 98 1.47 4.24 -20.66
C VAL A 98 1.53 4.22 -22.19
N SER A 99 2.36 3.36 -22.78
CA SER A 99 2.57 3.32 -24.24
C SER A 99 1.31 2.92 -25.02
N LYS A 100 0.47 2.08 -24.43
CA LYS A 100 -0.79 1.62 -25.02
C LYS A 100 -2.01 2.46 -24.63
N LYS A 101 -1.81 3.57 -23.91
CA LYS A 101 -2.86 4.48 -23.44
C LYS A 101 -3.95 3.74 -22.64
N LEU A 102 -3.54 2.76 -21.83
CA LEU A 102 -4.47 1.99 -21.00
C LEU A 102 -4.77 2.73 -19.70
N SER A 103 -5.90 2.37 -19.06
CA SER A 103 -6.21 2.77 -17.70
C SER A 103 -5.92 1.62 -16.74
N GLY A 104 -5.39 1.96 -15.57
CA GLY A 104 -5.01 1.00 -14.54
C GLY A 104 -4.91 1.60 -13.15
N SER A 105 -5.25 0.78 -12.17
CA SER A 105 -4.99 1.05 -10.77
C SER A 105 -3.58 0.60 -10.40
N THR A 106 -2.94 1.34 -9.53
CA THR A 106 -1.53 1.12 -9.15
C THR A 106 -1.41 0.25 -7.90
N THR A 107 -0.53 -0.77 -7.97
CA THR A 107 -0.10 -1.54 -6.78
C THR A 107 0.87 -0.72 -5.94
N VAL A 108 1.27 -1.24 -4.78
CA VAL A 108 2.30 -0.60 -3.93
C VAL A 108 3.55 -0.26 -4.76
N ALA A 109 4.09 -1.21 -5.52
CA ALA A 109 5.28 -0.98 -6.35
C ALA A 109 5.10 0.16 -7.36
N SER A 110 4.03 0.17 -8.13
CA SER A 110 3.81 1.23 -9.12
C SER A 110 3.45 2.57 -8.49
N THR A 111 2.76 2.56 -7.34
CA THR A 111 2.50 3.77 -6.55
C THR A 111 3.80 4.40 -6.05
N MET A 112 4.72 3.60 -5.50
CA MET A 112 6.04 4.06 -5.07
C MET A 112 6.83 4.73 -6.21
N ILE A 113 6.86 4.09 -7.39
CA ILE A 113 7.55 4.62 -8.57
C ILE A 113 6.97 6.00 -8.94
N ILE A 114 5.65 6.12 -9.05
CA ILE A 114 5.00 7.36 -9.49
C ILE A 114 5.12 8.44 -8.40
N ALA A 115 4.95 8.07 -7.12
CA ALA A 115 5.16 8.98 -5.99
C ALA A 115 6.58 9.58 -6.00
N LYS A 116 7.61 8.74 -6.23
CA LYS A 116 9.00 9.21 -6.36
C LYS A 116 9.19 10.15 -7.54
N LEU A 117 8.57 9.87 -8.69
CA LEU A 117 8.61 10.76 -9.86
C LEU A 117 7.97 12.13 -9.56
N ALA A 118 6.92 12.15 -8.73
CA ALA A 118 6.27 13.37 -8.25
C ALA A 118 6.94 13.98 -7.01
N LYS A 119 8.08 13.43 -6.54
CA LYS A 119 8.80 13.89 -5.35
C LYS A 119 8.01 13.73 -4.04
N ILE A 120 7.09 12.80 -3.96
CA ILE A 120 6.34 12.46 -2.74
C ILE A 120 7.11 11.39 -1.97
N ALA A 121 7.42 11.69 -0.70
CA ALA A 121 8.28 10.85 0.13
C ALA A 121 7.52 9.84 1.01
N VAL A 122 6.22 10.04 1.24
CA VAL A 122 5.40 9.22 2.15
C VAL A 122 4.19 8.68 1.42
N PHE A 123 3.92 7.39 1.62
CA PHE A 123 2.83 6.65 1.01
C PHE A 123 2.11 5.81 2.06
N ALA A 124 0.78 5.83 2.07
CA ALA A 124 -0.05 5.01 2.93
C ALA A 124 -0.82 3.96 2.12
N THR A 125 -0.83 2.72 2.63
CA THR A 125 -1.59 1.59 2.08
C THR A 125 -2.17 0.73 3.20
N GLY A 126 -3.07 -0.18 2.89
CA GLY A 126 -3.55 -1.18 3.85
C GLY A 126 -2.45 -2.16 4.25
N GLY A 127 -1.82 -2.77 3.26
CA GLY A 127 -0.72 -3.73 3.44
C GLY A 127 0.04 -3.97 2.16
N ILE A 128 1.29 -4.32 2.30
CA ILE A 128 2.17 -4.65 1.17
C ILE A 128 1.93 -6.08 0.65
N GLY A 129 2.35 -6.31 -0.59
CA GLY A 129 2.64 -7.66 -1.06
C GLY A 129 3.90 -8.21 -0.39
N GLY A 130 4.07 -9.51 -0.43
CA GLY A 130 5.18 -10.21 0.22
C GLY A 130 5.54 -11.49 -0.51
N VAL A 131 6.15 -12.40 0.19
CA VAL A 131 6.42 -13.77 -0.26
C VAL A 131 5.14 -14.58 -0.09
N HIS A 132 4.65 -15.24 -1.15
CA HIS A 132 3.48 -16.10 -1.07
C HIS A 132 3.78 -17.39 -0.33
N ARG A 133 2.78 -17.97 0.34
CA ARG A 133 2.91 -19.30 0.95
C ARG A 133 3.23 -20.31 -0.15
N GLY A 134 4.23 -21.15 0.05
CA GLY A 134 4.73 -22.08 -0.95
C GLY A 134 5.64 -21.47 -2.02
N ALA A 135 6.15 -20.27 -1.78
CA ALA A 135 7.05 -19.58 -2.72
C ALA A 135 8.37 -20.32 -2.95
N GLU A 136 8.77 -21.21 -2.06
CA GLU A 136 9.93 -22.09 -2.23
C GLU A 136 9.77 -23.04 -3.45
N LYS A 137 8.53 -23.24 -3.92
CA LYS A 137 8.21 -24.03 -5.12
C LYS A 137 7.84 -23.17 -6.32
N THR A 138 7.16 -22.02 -6.08
CA THR A 138 6.56 -21.21 -7.12
C THR A 138 7.38 -19.98 -7.47
N PHE A 139 8.27 -19.53 -6.58
CA PHE A 139 8.95 -18.22 -6.63
C PHE A 139 7.97 -17.04 -6.73
N ASP A 140 6.72 -17.19 -6.22
CA ASP A 140 5.75 -16.10 -6.22
C ASP A 140 6.08 -15.09 -5.11
N ILE A 141 6.85 -14.08 -5.49
CA ILE A 141 7.32 -12.98 -4.64
C ILE A 141 6.81 -11.67 -5.25
N SER A 142 6.19 -10.85 -4.42
CA SER A 142 5.65 -9.57 -4.86
C SER A 142 6.73 -8.60 -5.33
N ALA A 143 6.45 -7.90 -6.44
CA ALA A 143 7.29 -6.80 -6.89
C ALA A 143 7.36 -5.62 -5.90
N ASP A 144 6.46 -5.56 -4.92
CA ASP A 144 6.46 -4.54 -3.87
C ASP A 144 7.76 -4.60 -3.04
N LEU A 145 8.24 -5.81 -2.73
CA LEU A 145 9.48 -6.00 -1.98
C LEU A 145 10.71 -5.52 -2.74
N GLU A 146 10.75 -5.80 -4.04
CA GLU A 146 11.82 -5.29 -4.92
C GLU A 146 11.77 -3.76 -5.06
N GLU A 147 10.57 -3.17 -5.08
CA GLU A 147 10.45 -1.71 -5.19
C GLU A 147 10.83 -1.01 -3.89
N LEU A 148 10.49 -1.58 -2.73
CA LEU A 148 10.93 -1.11 -1.43
C LEU A 148 12.47 -1.02 -1.35
N SER A 149 13.19 -1.93 -1.97
CA SER A 149 14.66 -1.90 -1.99
C SER A 149 15.27 -0.82 -2.88
N LYS A 150 14.50 -0.26 -3.82
CA LYS A 150 15.03 0.61 -4.89
C LYS A 150 14.57 2.06 -4.80
N THR A 151 13.36 2.29 -4.31
CA THR A 151 12.66 3.56 -4.41
C THR A 151 12.55 4.24 -3.06
N ASN A 152 13.10 5.44 -2.94
CA ASN A 152 13.11 6.26 -1.72
C ASN A 152 11.71 6.80 -1.44
N VAL A 153 10.87 5.97 -0.84
CA VAL A 153 9.52 6.29 -0.36
C VAL A 153 9.27 5.52 0.93
N CYS A 154 8.79 6.19 1.95
CA CYS A 154 8.31 5.59 3.18
C CYS A 154 6.93 4.98 2.93
N VAL A 155 6.76 3.69 3.18
CA VAL A 155 5.48 2.99 3.04
C VAL A 155 4.93 2.68 4.42
N VAL A 156 3.77 3.26 4.75
CA VAL A 156 3.04 3.04 6.01
C VAL A 156 1.92 2.04 5.76
N CYS A 157 1.90 0.92 6.48
CA CYS A 157 0.93 -0.16 6.29
C CYS A 157 0.71 -0.98 7.56
N ALA A 158 -0.26 -1.89 7.55
CA ALA A 158 -0.47 -2.85 8.64
C ALA A 158 0.34 -4.16 8.48
N GLY A 159 1.51 -4.06 7.85
CA GLY A 159 2.36 -5.21 7.53
C GLY A 159 2.05 -5.85 6.16
N PRO A 160 2.60 -7.04 5.88
CA PRO A 160 2.22 -7.84 4.72
C PRO A 160 0.74 -8.26 4.81
N LYS A 161 0.07 -8.40 3.66
CA LYS A 161 -1.31 -8.91 3.63
C LYS A 161 -1.37 -10.29 4.28
N ALA A 162 -2.40 -10.56 5.07
CA ALA A 162 -2.53 -11.75 5.91
C ALA A 162 -2.42 -13.10 5.17
N ILE A 163 -2.67 -13.10 3.85
CA ILE A 163 -2.58 -14.28 2.98
C ILE A 163 -1.12 -14.70 2.65
N LEU A 164 -0.14 -13.89 3.02
CA LEU A 164 1.28 -14.07 2.68
C LEU A 164 2.04 -14.79 3.79
N ASP A 165 3.24 -15.21 3.48
CA ASP A 165 4.20 -15.75 4.45
C ASP A 165 4.98 -14.57 5.08
N ILE A 166 4.70 -14.30 6.34
CA ILE A 166 5.27 -13.15 7.06
C ILE A 166 6.76 -13.37 7.32
N GLY A 167 7.14 -14.57 7.75
CA GLY A 167 8.54 -14.89 8.05
C GLY A 167 9.43 -14.75 6.82
N LEU A 168 9.07 -15.42 5.73
CA LEU A 168 9.80 -15.30 4.46
C LEU A 168 9.80 -13.88 3.90
N THR A 169 8.73 -13.12 4.14
CA THR A 169 8.68 -11.69 3.73
C THR A 169 9.69 -10.85 4.50
N LEU A 170 9.85 -11.05 5.82
CA LEU A 170 10.86 -10.37 6.62
C LEU A 170 12.29 -10.72 6.16
N GLU A 171 12.59 -12.01 6.01
CA GLU A 171 13.90 -12.47 5.53
C GLU A 171 14.25 -11.85 4.16
N TYR A 172 13.26 -11.73 3.28
CA TYR A 172 13.47 -11.10 1.99
C TYR A 172 13.76 -9.60 2.11
N LEU A 173 13.02 -8.89 2.97
CA LEU A 173 13.23 -7.46 3.22
C LEU A 173 14.60 -7.20 3.86
N GLU A 174 15.03 -8.03 4.81
CA GLU A 174 16.36 -7.98 5.42
C GLU A 174 17.45 -8.13 4.34
N THR A 175 17.39 -9.20 3.53
CA THR A 175 18.32 -9.43 2.43
C THR A 175 18.39 -8.25 1.46
N LYS A 176 17.28 -7.54 1.26
CA LYS A 176 17.22 -6.35 0.39
C LYS A 176 17.63 -5.06 1.09
N GLY A 177 17.95 -5.10 2.37
CA GLY A 177 18.35 -3.94 3.17
C GLY A 177 17.22 -2.91 3.37
N VAL A 178 15.98 -3.38 3.45
CA VAL A 178 14.80 -2.54 3.70
C VAL A 178 14.51 -2.52 5.20
N PRO A 179 14.68 -1.39 5.90
CA PRO A 179 14.34 -1.30 7.32
C PRO A 179 12.84 -1.50 7.55
N VAL A 180 12.47 -2.33 8.53
CA VAL A 180 11.10 -2.58 8.98
C VAL A 180 10.91 -1.98 10.36
N ILE A 181 10.20 -0.86 10.43
CA ILE A 181 9.98 -0.08 11.65
C ILE A 181 8.58 -0.33 12.19
N GLY A 182 8.46 -0.70 13.46
CA GLY A 182 7.19 -0.81 14.16
C GLY A 182 6.81 0.51 14.83
N TYR A 183 5.66 1.08 14.45
CA TYR A 183 5.11 2.23 15.16
C TYR A 183 4.33 1.77 16.39
N LYS A 184 4.86 2.10 17.58
CA LYS A 184 4.31 1.68 18.90
C LYS A 184 4.18 0.17 19.09
N THR A 185 4.92 -0.61 18.31
CA THR A 185 4.95 -2.06 18.41
C THR A 185 6.37 -2.58 18.21
N SER A 186 6.73 -3.64 18.92
CA SER A 186 7.96 -4.40 18.70
C SER A 186 7.71 -5.65 17.86
N GLU A 187 6.44 -5.97 17.57
CA GLU A 187 6.04 -7.12 16.77
C GLU A 187 5.46 -6.64 15.44
N LEU A 188 5.79 -7.35 14.35
CA LEU A 188 5.23 -7.06 13.03
C LEU A 188 3.74 -7.38 13.03
N PRO A 189 2.85 -6.45 12.68
CA PRO A 189 1.43 -6.76 12.56
C PRO A 189 1.17 -7.68 11.36
N ALA A 190 0.17 -8.57 11.52
CA ALA A 190 -0.29 -9.52 10.51
C ALA A 190 -1.56 -9.04 9.79
N PHE A 191 -1.58 -7.79 9.35
CA PHE A 191 -2.68 -7.12 8.65
C PHE A 191 -3.94 -6.97 9.52
N TYR A 192 -4.72 -8.05 9.72
CA TYR A 192 -5.93 -8.07 10.54
C TYR A 192 -5.68 -8.28 12.04
N SER A 193 -4.45 -8.59 12.41
CA SER A 193 -4.02 -8.78 13.79
C SER A 193 -2.79 -7.93 14.10
N SER A 194 -2.71 -7.43 15.31
CA SER A 194 -1.55 -6.69 15.82
C SER A 194 -0.33 -7.59 16.05
N LYS A 195 -0.53 -8.91 16.03
CA LYS A 195 0.49 -9.91 16.34
C LYS A 195 0.68 -10.89 15.20
N SER A 196 1.93 -11.30 14.99
CA SER A 196 2.32 -12.31 13.99
C SER A 196 3.26 -13.38 14.53
N GLY A 197 3.85 -13.16 15.71
CA GLY A 197 4.95 -13.96 16.25
C GLY A 197 6.34 -13.54 15.75
N PHE A 198 6.46 -12.51 14.92
CA PHE A 198 7.73 -12.01 14.37
C PHE A 198 8.01 -10.59 14.87
N ASN A 199 9.24 -10.30 15.22
CA ASN A 199 9.64 -8.96 15.65
C ASN A 199 9.96 -8.06 14.46
N VAL A 200 9.82 -6.74 14.66
CA VAL A 200 10.35 -5.72 13.73
C VAL A 200 11.81 -5.40 14.08
N ASP A 201 12.53 -4.81 13.13
CA ASP A 201 13.93 -4.42 13.35
C ASP A 201 14.09 -3.34 14.43
N TYR A 202 13.17 -2.37 14.42
CA TYR A 202 13.24 -1.24 15.33
C TYR A 202 11.84 -0.69 15.65
N ARG A 203 11.59 -0.40 16.94
CA ARG A 203 10.36 0.24 17.41
C ARG A 203 10.58 1.73 17.57
N VAL A 204 9.59 2.52 17.15
CA VAL A 204 9.48 3.95 17.45
C VAL A 204 8.11 4.27 18.03
N ASP A 205 8.02 5.31 18.85
CA ASP A 205 6.76 5.72 19.48
C ASP A 205 6.27 7.09 18.99
N ALA A 206 7.08 7.83 18.22
CA ALA A 206 6.72 9.12 17.63
C ALA A 206 6.89 9.14 16.10
N ALA A 207 6.01 9.87 15.41
CA ALA A 207 6.12 10.07 13.96
C ALA A 207 7.34 10.94 13.57
N LEU A 208 7.82 11.77 14.49
CA LEU A 208 9.03 12.56 14.32
C LEU A 208 10.26 11.65 14.14
N ASP A 209 10.40 10.61 14.99
CA ASP A 209 11.53 9.69 14.91
C ASP A 209 11.60 9.01 13.54
N ILE A 210 10.44 8.66 12.96
CA ILE A 210 10.37 8.10 11.62
C ILE A 210 10.86 9.12 10.59
N ALA A 211 10.40 10.35 10.67
CA ALA A 211 10.82 11.40 9.75
C ALA A 211 12.34 11.66 9.81
N GLU A 212 12.95 11.63 10.99
CA GLU A 212 14.39 11.75 11.19
C GLU A 212 15.15 10.55 10.59
N ILE A 213 14.66 9.33 10.78
CA ILE A 213 15.25 8.14 10.15
C ILE A 213 15.23 8.25 8.62
N LEU A 214 14.10 8.71 8.04
CA LEU A 214 13.98 8.90 6.59
C LEU A 214 14.99 9.92 6.07
N LYS A 215 15.09 11.10 6.73
CA LYS A 215 16.06 12.14 6.37
C LYS A 215 17.46 11.60 6.42
N THR A 216 17.84 11.01 7.56
CA THR A 216 19.19 10.44 7.77
C THR A 216 19.53 9.40 6.71
N LYS A 217 18.63 8.43 6.44
CA LYS A 217 18.87 7.38 5.45
C LYS A 217 19.14 7.96 4.07
N TRP A 218 18.36 8.94 3.65
CA TRP A 218 18.47 9.49 2.30
C TRP A 218 19.59 10.55 2.17
N ASP A 219 19.93 11.27 3.24
CA ASP A 219 21.10 12.16 3.32
C ASP A 219 22.40 11.36 3.23
N LEU A 220 22.44 10.17 3.82
CA LEU A 220 23.55 9.20 3.66
C LEU A 220 23.57 8.55 2.26
N SER A 221 22.66 8.96 1.35
CA SER A 221 22.54 8.40 -0.01
C SER A 221 22.23 6.89 -0.05
N ILE A 222 21.72 6.32 1.05
CA ILE A 222 21.29 4.93 1.11
C ILE A 222 19.95 4.81 0.39
N LYS A 223 19.97 4.18 -0.78
CA LYS A 223 18.79 4.01 -1.64
C LYS A 223 17.75 3.07 -1.00
N GLY A 224 16.53 3.12 -1.55
CA GLY A 224 15.41 2.30 -1.10
C GLY A 224 14.54 2.98 -0.06
N GLY A 225 13.36 2.42 0.09
CA GLY A 225 12.33 2.89 1.02
C GLY A 225 12.58 2.46 2.46
N VAL A 226 11.60 2.75 3.28
CA VAL A 226 11.45 2.27 4.65
C VAL A 226 10.03 1.76 4.80
N LEU A 227 9.87 0.58 5.37
CA LEU A 227 8.58 0.01 5.70
C LEU A 227 8.23 0.39 7.15
N VAL A 228 7.16 1.14 7.33
CA VAL A 228 6.61 1.48 8.64
C VAL A 228 5.36 0.66 8.87
N THR A 229 5.37 -0.16 9.89
CA THR A 229 4.25 -1.03 10.23
C THR A 229 3.46 -0.44 11.40
N ASN A 230 2.16 -0.28 11.20
CA ASN A 230 1.23 0.34 12.12
C ASN A 230 0.10 -0.66 12.41
N PRO A 231 0.02 -1.23 13.61
CA PRO A 231 -0.99 -2.22 13.94
C PRO A 231 -2.42 -1.70 13.72
N ILE A 232 -3.31 -2.59 13.32
CA ILE A 232 -4.75 -2.31 13.30
C ILE A 232 -5.20 -1.84 14.69
N PRO A 233 -6.12 -0.87 14.79
CA PRO A 233 -6.67 -0.49 16.09
C PRO A 233 -7.34 -1.67 16.78
N VAL A 234 -7.04 -1.90 18.05
CA VAL A 234 -7.47 -3.07 18.85
C VAL A 234 -8.97 -3.35 18.75
N ALA A 235 -9.81 -2.30 18.68
CA ALA A 235 -11.27 -2.44 18.56
C ALA A 235 -11.74 -3.12 17.26
N PHE A 236 -10.87 -3.22 16.25
CA PHE A 236 -11.17 -3.80 14.93
C PHE A 236 -10.28 -5.00 14.60
N GLU A 237 -9.46 -5.42 15.54
CA GLU A 237 -8.60 -6.57 15.41
C GLU A 237 -9.42 -7.86 15.29
N LEU A 238 -9.00 -8.75 14.39
CA LEU A 238 -9.62 -10.06 14.22
C LEU A 238 -8.76 -11.14 14.85
N GLU A 239 -9.41 -12.15 15.40
CA GLU A 239 -8.73 -13.27 16.06
C GLU A 239 -7.84 -14.03 15.06
N LEU A 240 -6.55 -14.16 15.42
CA LEU A 240 -5.53 -14.76 14.55
C LEU A 240 -5.87 -16.21 14.14
N VAL A 241 -6.42 -17.00 15.06
CA VAL A 241 -6.78 -18.40 14.79
C VAL A 241 -7.91 -18.48 13.76
N MET A 242 -8.95 -17.67 13.93
CA MET A 242 -10.07 -17.57 12.98
C MET A 242 -9.58 -17.11 11.60
N MET A 243 -8.73 -16.08 11.56
CA MET A 243 -8.18 -15.56 10.31
C MET A 243 -7.29 -16.57 9.59
N ASN A 244 -6.42 -17.27 10.31
CA ASN A 244 -5.58 -18.32 9.71
C ASN A 244 -6.40 -19.46 9.13
N LYS A 245 -7.51 -19.85 9.78
CA LYS A 245 -8.43 -20.84 9.24
C LYS A 245 -9.07 -20.36 7.94
N ALA A 246 -9.68 -19.16 7.96
CA ALA A 246 -10.31 -18.59 6.76
C ALA A 246 -9.34 -18.44 5.58
N ILE A 247 -8.10 -18.02 5.85
CA ILE A 247 -7.06 -17.89 4.82
C ILE A 247 -6.66 -19.25 4.26
N ASN A 248 -6.46 -20.26 5.11
CA ASN A 248 -6.12 -21.61 4.64
C ASN A 248 -7.24 -22.22 3.79
N ASP A 249 -8.49 -22.07 4.22
CA ASP A 249 -9.65 -22.53 3.46
C ASP A 249 -9.72 -21.83 2.09
N ALA A 250 -9.50 -20.51 2.04
CA ALA A 250 -9.46 -19.74 0.80
C ALA A 250 -8.33 -20.18 -0.15
N ILE A 251 -7.13 -20.49 0.39
CA ILE A 251 -5.99 -20.99 -0.40
C ILE A 251 -6.32 -22.34 -1.03
N ILE A 252 -6.92 -23.26 -0.25
CA ILE A 252 -7.32 -24.56 -0.76
C ILE A 252 -8.34 -24.43 -1.90
N GLU A 253 -9.27 -23.50 -1.79
CA GLU A 253 -10.23 -23.23 -2.87
C GLU A 253 -9.57 -22.60 -4.10
N ALA A 254 -8.67 -21.63 -3.91
CA ALA A 254 -7.92 -21.04 -5.02
C ALA A 254 -7.15 -22.07 -5.82
N ASP A 255 -6.51 -23.04 -5.13
CA ASP A 255 -5.78 -24.15 -5.77
C ASP A 255 -6.72 -25.06 -6.57
N LYS A 256 -7.90 -25.40 -6.04
CA LYS A 256 -8.91 -26.18 -6.75
C LYS A 256 -9.43 -25.47 -8.02
N GLU A 257 -9.63 -24.17 -7.93
CA GLU A 257 -10.10 -23.34 -9.05
C GLU A 257 -8.96 -22.92 -10.01
N LYS A 258 -7.71 -23.30 -9.71
CA LYS A 258 -6.51 -22.98 -10.49
C LYS A 258 -6.31 -21.49 -10.69
N ILE A 259 -6.61 -20.69 -9.65
CA ILE A 259 -6.37 -19.25 -9.63
C ILE A 259 -4.88 -19.00 -9.52
N ILE A 260 -4.28 -18.23 -10.44
CA ILE A 260 -2.84 -17.99 -10.49
C ILE A 260 -2.48 -16.52 -10.73
N GLY A 261 -1.27 -16.14 -10.35
CA GLY A 261 -0.67 -14.84 -10.69
C GLY A 261 -1.43 -13.65 -10.09
N LYS A 262 -1.78 -12.66 -10.89
CA LYS A 262 -2.41 -11.40 -10.44
C LYS A 262 -3.78 -11.58 -9.80
N GLU A 263 -4.48 -12.67 -10.11
CA GLU A 263 -5.84 -12.95 -9.65
C GLU A 263 -5.87 -13.56 -8.25
N ILE A 264 -4.75 -14.13 -7.76
CA ILE A 264 -4.69 -14.79 -6.44
C ILE A 264 -5.08 -13.82 -5.33
N THR A 265 -4.44 -12.67 -5.24
CA THR A 265 -4.68 -11.73 -4.13
C THR A 265 -6.13 -11.22 -4.09
N PRO A 266 -6.74 -10.72 -5.20
CA PRO A 266 -8.14 -10.33 -5.19
C PRO A 266 -9.09 -11.48 -4.81
N TYR A 267 -8.85 -12.67 -5.35
CA TYR A 267 -9.64 -13.86 -5.05
C TYR A 267 -9.60 -14.20 -3.55
N LEU A 268 -8.38 -14.31 -2.98
CA LEU A 268 -8.22 -14.66 -1.56
C LEU A 268 -8.84 -13.61 -0.64
N LEU A 269 -8.68 -12.32 -0.93
CA LEU A 269 -9.32 -11.26 -0.13
C LEU A 269 -10.84 -11.33 -0.18
N SER A 270 -11.42 -11.58 -1.36
CA SER A 270 -12.86 -11.75 -1.53
C SER A 270 -13.37 -12.98 -0.78
N LYS A 271 -12.64 -14.11 -0.87
CA LYS A 271 -13.03 -15.35 -0.19
C LYS A 271 -12.90 -15.25 1.33
N VAL A 272 -11.84 -14.61 1.81
CA VAL A 272 -11.69 -14.34 3.25
C VAL A 272 -12.81 -13.43 3.75
N ASN A 273 -13.24 -12.43 2.95
CA ASN A 273 -14.37 -11.59 3.30
C ASN A 273 -15.67 -12.38 3.43
N GLU A 274 -15.94 -13.29 2.49
CA GLU A 274 -17.09 -14.21 2.56
C GLU A 274 -17.01 -15.09 3.83
N LEU A 275 -15.87 -15.75 4.07
CA LEU A 275 -15.67 -16.66 5.21
C LEU A 275 -15.69 -15.96 6.58
N THR A 276 -15.48 -14.66 6.61
CA THR A 276 -15.53 -13.84 7.84
C THR A 276 -16.80 -13.00 7.96
N GLU A 277 -17.81 -13.26 7.13
CA GLU A 277 -19.11 -12.56 7.16
C GLU A 277 -18.97 -11.03 7.10
N GLY A 278 -18.06 -10.52 6.26
CA GLY A 278 -17.81 -9.09 6.08
C GLY A 278 -16.82 -8.46 7.07
N LYS A 279 -16.49 -9.11 8.18
CA LYS A 279 -15.63 -8.54 9.23
C LYS A 279 -14.23 -8.16 8.73
N SER A 280 -13.68 -8.92 7.77
CA SER A 280 -12.37 -8.59 7.21
C SER A 280 -12.39 -7.34 6.34
N LEU A 281 -13.52 -7.01 5.72
CA LEU A 281 -13.67 -5.76 4.97
C LEU A 281 -13.67 -4.56 5.93
N ASP A 282 -14.46 -4.61 7.00
CA ASP A 282 -14.49 -3.56 8.02
C ASP A 282 -13.11 -3.34 8.64
N ALA A 283 -12.42 -4.43 9.00
CA ALA A 283 -11.05 -4.37 9.52
C ALA A 283 -10.09 -3.71 8.52
N ASN A 284 -10.19 -4.06 7.22
CA ASN A 284 -9.37 -3.47 6.16
C ASN A 284 -9.61 -1.95 6.02
N ILE A 285 -10.86 -1.51 6.07
CA ILE A 285 -11.20 -0.08 6.05
C ILE A 285 -10.56 0.66 7.23
N LYS A 286 -10.61 0.09 8.43
CA LYS A 286 -10.09 0.72 9.64
C LYS A 286 -8.57 0.75 9.69
N LEU A 287 -7.89 -0.31 9.25
CA LEU A 287 -6.43 -0.32 9.22
C LEU A 287 -5.86 0.67 8.19
N ILE A 288 -6.47 0.82 7.00
CA ILE A 288 -5.98 1.78 6.01
C ILE A 288 -6.21 3.23 6.47
N GLN A 289 -7.33 3.51 7.12
CA GLN A 289 -7.60 4.81 7.74
C GLN A 289 -6.56 5.15 8.81
N ASN A 290 -6.23 4.19 9.69
CA ASN A 290 -5.19 4.35 10.70
C ASN A 290 -3.80 4.60 10.09
N ASN A 291 -3.46 3.89 9.01
CA ASN A 291 -2.20 4.06 8.30
C ASN A 291 -2.11 5.44 7.61
N ALA A 292 -3.19 5.90 7.01
CA ALA A 292 -3.27 7.22 6.39
C ALA A 292 -3.06 8.36 7.41
N ALA A 293 -3.66 8.23 8.59
CA ALA A 293 -3.46 9.20 9.69
C ALA A 293 -2.00 9.25 10.16
N LEU A 294 -1.34 8.10 10.31
CA LEU A 294 0.09 8.05 10.67
C LEU A 294 0.96 8.61 9.55
N ALA A 295 0.72 8.23 8.30
CA ALA A 295 1.47 8.72 7.15
C ALA A 295 1.42 10.25 7.03
N ALA A 296 0.24 10.85 7.27
CA ALA A 296 0.09 12.30 7.28
C ALA A 296 0.95 12.96 8.38
N LYS A 297 0.97 12.40 9.60
CA LYS A 297 1.83 12.87 10.70
C LYS A 297 3.32 12.76 10.33
N ILE A 298 3.75 11.66 9.71
CA ILE A 298 5.13 11.50 9.25
C ILE A 298 5.45 12.55 8.17
N ALA A 299 4.57 12.75 7.19
CA ALA A 299 4.76 13.74 6.14
C ALA A 299 4.90 15.16 6.69
N VAL A 300 4.09 15.54 7.69
CA VAL A 300 4.18 16.85 8.39
C VAL A 300 5.54 17.05 9.07
N HIS A 301 6.09 16.01 9.69
CA HIS A 301 7.43 16.11 10.31
C HIS A 301 8.57 16.04 9.29
N TYR A 302 8.36 15.34 8.19
CA TYR A 302 9.39 15.17 7.16
C TYR A 302 9.73 16.46 6.40
N ILE A 303 8.74 17.35 6.20
CA ILE A 303 8.94 18.63 5.48
C ILE A 303 9.52 19.75 6.36
N LYS A 304 9.45 19.62 7.67
CA LYS A 304 10.05 20.57 8.63
C LYS A 304 11.56 20.35 8.74
#